data_32803dd1985ce00d4667a6db625adca3
#
_entry.id   32803dd1985ce00d4667a6db625adca3
#
_cell.length_a   1.000
_cell.length_b   1.000
_cell.length_c   1.000
_cell.angle_alpha   90.00
_cell.angle_beta   90.00
_cell.angle_gamma   90.00
#
_symmetry.space_group_name_H-M   'P 1'
#
loop_
_entity.id
_entity.type
_entity.pdbx_description
1 polymer ?
#
loop_
_entity_poly.entity_id
_entity_poly.type
_entity_poly.pdbx_seq_one_letter_code
_entity_poly.pdbx_strand_id
1 'polypeptide(L)'
;MLEIPRVEDNGRLGPVNSALVPRYGGAPTYALLPRLDEAAAAGVVPEIKVVGVPFDAGVSYRPGARFGSGHVRQSSRLLRPYNPATDTSPFAQAQVVDAGDMAVNPFDIGEAIEAIQQDATDLTEDGSSLMTIGGDHTIALPLLRAASARAGEPVALLHFDAHLDTWDTYFGAEYTHGTPFRRAVEEGILDTEAISHVGTRGPLYGKKDLDDDHRMGFGIVTSSDVFRQGVDEIVDQLRERIGGRPLYISVDIDVLDPAHAPGTGTPEAGGITSRELLEILRGLRGLDIVGADLVEVAPAYDHAELTGVAASHVAYDLISLMADRRATRAAAGEEPGR
;
A
#
# COMPACT_ATOMS: atom_id res chain seq x y z
N MET A 1 -3.22 34.44 -1.99
CA MET A 1 -3.70 33.05 -1.88
C MET A 1 -4.62 33.01 -0.67
N LEU A 2 -5.79 32.35 -0.73
CA LEU A 2 -6.64 32.20 0.44
C LEU A 2 -5.93 31.29 1.42
N GLU A 3 -5.81 31.71 2.67
CA GLU A 3 -5.27 30.86 3.74
C GLU A 3 -6.31 29.78 4.07
N ILE A 4 -5.90 28.50 3.90
CA ILE A 4 -6.78 27.35 4.14
C ILE A 4 -6.49 26.85 5.56
N PRO A 5 -7.48 26.92 6.49
CA PRO A 5 -7.25 26.45 7.85
C PRO A 5 -6.99 24.94 7.89
N ARG A 6 -5.88 24.56 8.51
CA ARG A 6 -5.45 23.18 8.70
C ARG A 6 -5.58 22.76 10.17
N VAL A 7 -5.60 21.46 10.41
CA VAL A 7 -5.42 20.93 11.75
C VAL A 7 -3.93 21.02 12.09
N GLU A 8 -3.61 21.76 13.14
CA GLU A 8 -2.25 21.82 13.69
C GLU A 8 -2.24 21.06 15.01
N ASP A 9 -1.38 20.07 15.10
CA ASP A 9 -1.21 19.27 16.30
C ASP A 9 0.27 18.87 16.47
N ASN A 10 0.80 19.03 17.67
CA ASN A 10 2.20 18.74 18.00
C ASN A 10 3.23 19.41 17.06
N GLY A 11 2.92 20.60 16.53
CA GLY A 11 3.79 21.34 15.59
C GLY A 11 3.84 20.78 14.17
N ARG A 12 2.96 19.82 13.84
CA ARG A 12 2.83 19.24 12.50
C ARG A 12 1.75 19.94 11.69
N LEU A 13 1.99 20.05 10.39
CA LEU A 13 1.03 20.56 9.42
C LEU A 13 0.07 19.41 9.02
N GLY A 14 -1.13 19.42 9.57
CA GLY A 14 -2.13 18.38 9.35
C GLY A 14 -3.05 18.63 8.15
N PRO A 15 -4.11 17.83 8.01
CA PRO A 15 -5.11 17.97 6.96
C PRO A 15 -5.89 19.26 7.06
N VAL A 16 -6.59 19.63 6.00
CA VAL A 16 -7.56 20.75 6.04
C VAL A 16 -8.57 20.52 7.16
N ASN A 17 -8.82 21.55 7.97
CA ASN A 17 -9.77 21.48 9.07
C ASN A 17 -11.21 21.36 8.55
N SER A 18 -11.73 20.17 8.48
CA SER A 18 -13.07 19.88 7.96
C SER A 18 -14.23 20.34 8.86
N ALA A 19 -13.94 20.90 10.02
CA ALA A 19 -14.93 21.63 10.83
C ALA A 19 -15.12 23.09 10.36
N LEU A 20 -14.15 23.63 9.61
CA LEU A 20 -14.16 25.01 9.11
C LEU A 20 -14.30 25.06 7.59
N VAL A 21 -13.83 24.04 6.87
CA VAL A 21 -13.89 23.97 5.41
C VAL A 21 -14.67 22.71 5.00
N PRO A 22 -15.68 22.84 4.09
CA PRO A 22 -16.42 21.67 3.62
C PRO A 22 -15.49 20.66 2.94
N ARG A 23 -15.65 19.36 3.26
CA ARG A 23 -14.80 18.25 2.73
C ARG A 23 -14.83 18.08 1.23
N TYR A 24 -15.93 18.47 0.58
CA TYR A 24 -16.06 18.43 -0.88
C TYR A 24 -15.33 19.56 -1.59
N GLY A 25 -14.77 20.54 -0.83
CA GLY A 25 -13.95 21.63 -1.34
C GLY A 25 -12.45 21.34 -1.24
N GLY A 26 -11.65 22.23 -1.83
CA GLY A 26 -10.19 22.19 -1.76
C GLY A 26 -9.51 21.23 -2.74
N ALA A 27 -8.18 21.18 -2.67
CA ALA A 27 -7.37 20.31 -3.51
C ALA A 27 -7.65 18.83 -3.22
N PRO A 28 -7.66 17.95 -4.23
CA PRO A 28 -7.93 16.53 -4.07
C PRO A 28 -6.68 15.77 -3.60
N THR A 29 -6.14 16.15 -2.44
CA THR A 29 -5.07 15.38 -1.78
C THR A 29 -5.67 14.29 -0.91
N TYR A 30 -4.91 13.22 -0.66
CA TYR A 30 -5.32 12.14 0.22
C TYR A 30 -5.63 12.68 1.63
N ALA A 31 -6.80 12.33 2.17
CA ALA A 31 -7.31 12.80 3.47
C ALA A 31 -7.23 14.34 3.65
N LEU A 32 -7.20 15.11 2.56
CA LEU A 32 -6.99 16.56 2.55
C LEU A 32 -5.65 17.00 3.19
N LEU A 33 -4.65 16.13 3.16
CA LEU A 33 -3.30 16.39 3.66
C LEU A 33 -2.62 17.55 2.94
N PRO A 34 -1.61 18.19 3.55
CA PRO A 34 -0.77 19.15 2.87
C PRO A 34 -0.02 18.49 1.72
N ARG A 35 0.21 19.28 0.68
CA ARG A 35 1.06 18.86 -0.43
C ARG A 35 2.53 18.96 -0.03
N LEU A 36 3.38 18.25 -0.76
CA LEU A 36 4.83 18.28 -0.52
C LEU A 36 5.42 19.70 -0.61
N ASP A 37 4.98 20.50 -1.59
CA ASP A 37 5.42 21.89 -1.75
C ASP A 37 4.92 22.81 -0.62
N GLU A 38 3.74 22.57 -0.06
CA GLU A 38 3.21 23.31 1.10
C GLU A 38 4.03 22.97 2.36
N ALA A 39 4.40 21.72 2.56
CA ALA A 39 5.25 21.30 3.67
C ALA A 39 6.65 21.93 3.57
N ALA A 40 7.24 21.91 2.37
CA ALA A 40 8.53 22.56 2.11
C ALA A 40 8.48 24.06 2.39
N ALA A 41 7.41 24.76 1.95
CA ALA A 41 7.22 26.19 2.23
C ALA A 41 7.04 26.50 3.72
N ALA A 42 6.48 25.57 4.49
CA ALA A 42 6.34 25.66 5.95
C ALA A 42 7.62 25.25 6.72
N GLY A 43 8.65 24.76 6.03
CA GLY A 43 9.92 24.31 6.64
C GLY A 43 9.79 23.00 7.43
N VAL A 44 8.76 22.18 7.13
CA VAL A 44 8.57 20.88 7.78
C VAL A 44 9.07 19.74 6.88
N VAL A 45 9.72 18.74 7.49
CA VAL A 45 10.23 17.57 6.79
C VAL A 45 9.20 16.46 6.90
N PRO A 46 8.76 15.88 5.77
CA PRO A 46 7.83 14.75 5.78
C PRO A 46 8.47 13.49 6.40
N GLU A 47 7.66 12.73 7.13
CA GLU A 47 8.03 11.42 7.68
C GLU A 47 7.35 10.29 6.92
N ILE A 48 6.16 10.56 6.37
CA ILE A 48 5.41 9.64 5.50
C ILE A 48 4.89 10.44 4.30
N LYS A 49 5.12 9.92 3.10
CA LYS A 49 4.65 10.52 1.84
C LYS A 49 3.62 9.59 1.20
N VAL A 50 2.42 10.13 0.95
CA VAL A 50 1.43 9.45 0.10
C VAL A 50 1.73 9.84 -1.34
N VAL A 51 1.91 8.86 -2.21
CA VAL A 51 2.23 9.11 -3.63
C VAL A 51 1.39 8.22 -4.53
N GLY A 52 0.94 8.76 -5.66
CA GLY A 52 0.22 7.99 -6.68
C GLY A 52 1.14 7.49 -7.79
N VAL A 53 0.81 6.33 -8.36
CA VAL A 53 1.48 5.80 -9.56
C VAL A 53 0.41 5.47 -10.61
N PRO A 54 0.08 6.40 -11.53
CA PRO A 54 -1.00 6.24 -12.49
C PRO A 54 -0.56 5.38 -13.70
N PHE A 55 -0.30 4.10 -13.47
CA PHE A 55 0.19 3.14 -14.46
C PHE A 55 -0.67 1.87 -14.48
N ASP A 56 -1.03 1.34 -15.67
CA ASP A 56 -1.77 0.09 -15.83
C ASP A 56 -1.50 -0.61 -17.19
N ALA A 57 -0.29 -0.48 -17.70
CA ALA A 57 0.09 -1.15 -18.95
C ALA A 57 0.43 -2.64 -18.76
N GLY A 58 0.52 -3.13 -17.52
CA GLY A 58 0.78 -4.53 -17.20
C GLY A 58 -0.47 -5.40 -17.03
N VAL A 59 -1.68 -4.85 -17.13
CA VAL A 59 -2.93 -5.56 -16.85
C VAL A 59 -3.25 -6.65 -17.88
N SER A 60 -3.78 -7.77 -17.39
CA SER A 60 -4.15 -8.92 -18.21
C SER A 60 -5.63 -8.96 -18.62
N TYR A 61 -6.50 -8.18 -17.98
CA TYR A 61 -7.95 -8.25 -18.23
C TYR A 61 -8.60 -6.86 -18.31
N ARG A 62 -9.09 -6.29 -17.20
CA ARG A 62 -9.82 -5.01 -17.19
C ARG A 62 -8.86 -3.85 -16.89
N PRO A 63 -8.58 -2.94 -17.86
CA PRO A 63 -7.76 -1.77 -17.59
C PRO A 63 -8.53 -0.70 -16.80
N GLY A 64 -7.81 0.23 -16.19
CA GLY A 64 -8.39 1.39 -15.51
C GLY A 64 -7.75 1.68 -14.15
N ALA A 65 -6.82 0.84 -13.68
CA ALA A 65 -6.11 1.06 -12.42
C ALA A 65 -5.26 2.34 -12.43
N ARG A 66 -4.85 2.86 -13.61
CA ARG A 66 -4.18 4.18 -13.74
C ARG A 66 -4.97 5.35 -13.17
N PHE A 67 -6.28 5.20 -12.98
CA PHE A 67 -7.16 6.20 -12.38
C PHE A 67 -7.38 5.98 -10.88
N GLY A 68 -6.80 4.92 -10.30
CA GLY A 68 -6.99 4.49 -8.92
C GLY A 68 -6.54 5.55 -7.91
N SER A 69 -5.34 6.13 -8.08
CA SER A 69 -4.79 7.11 -7.16
C SER A 69 -5.71 8.32 -6.96
N GLY A 70 -6.26 8.86 -8.06
CA GLY A 70 -7.20 9.97 -8.02
C GLY A 70 -8.53 9.59 -7.35
N HIS A 71 -9.04 8.39 -7.60
CA HIS A 71 -10.27 7.88 -7.02
C HIS A 71 -10.16 7.66 -5.50
N VAL A 72 -9.06 7.06 -5.05
CA VAL A 72 -8.78 6.84 -3.62
C VAL A 72 -8.62 8.18 -2.89
N ARG A 73 -7.92 9.18 -3.48
CA ARG A 73 -7.85 10.53 -2.93
C ARG A 73 -9.23 11.16 -2.78
N GLN A 74 -10.10 11.01 -3.77
CA GLN A 74 -11.47 11.53 -3.69
C GLN A 74 -12.25 10.87 -2.55
N SER A 75 -12.20 9.55 -2.43
CA SER A 75 -12.90 8.78 -1.39
C SER A 75 -12.34 9.05 0.02
N SER A 76 -11.03 9.35 0.13
CA SER A 76 -10.35 9.63 1.40
C SER A 76 -10.79 10.91 2.10
N ARG A 77 -11.55 11.79 1.43
CA ARG A 77 -12.12 13.01 2.02
C ARG A 77 -13.04 12.77 3.20
N LEU A 78 -13.52 11.53 3.39
CA LEU A 78 -14.35 11.11 4.53
C LEU A 78 -13.52 10.84 5.80
N LEU A 79 -12.22 10.66 5.68
CA LEU A 79 -11.32 10.33 6.80
C LEU A 79 -11.23 11.48 7.82
N ARG A 80 -10.81 11.14 9.02
CA ARG A 80 -10.67 12.06 10.17
C ARG A 80 -9.27 11.94 10.75
N PRO A 81 -8.77 12.96 11.48
CA PRO A 81 -7.43 12.93 12.08
C PRO A 81 -7.21 11.84 13.14
N TYR A 82 -8.27 11.38 13.80
CA TYR A 82 -8.18 10.35 14.84
C TYR A 82 -8.73 9.02 14.36
N ASN A 83 -7.95 7.95 14.55
CA ASN A 83 -8.32 6.58 14.24
C ASN A 83 -8.74 5.86 15.54
N PRO A 84 -10.04 5.67 15.79
CA PRO A 84 -10.51 5.05 17.02
C PRO A 84 -10.22 3.55 17.13
N ALA A 85 -9.95 2.89 16.00
CA ALA A 85 -9.66 1.46 15.97
C ALA A 85 -8.26 1.14 16.51
N THR A 86 -7.31 2.03 16.27
CA THR A 86 -5.92 1.90 16.73
C THR A 86 -5.61 2.83 17.90
N ASP A 87 -6.56 3.68 18.32
CA ASP A 87 -6.35 4.74 19.32
C ASP A 87 -5.16 5.63 18.96
N THR A 88 -5.11 6.09 17.71
CA THR A 88 -4.00 6.90 17.17
C THR A 88 -4.49 8.17 16.48
N SER A 89 -3.63 9.17 16.44
CA SER A 89 -3.79 10.37 15.61
C SER A 89 -2.61 10.42 14.61
N PRO A 90 -2.65 9.68 13.48
CA PRO A 90 -1.49 9.49 12.61
C PRO A 90 -0.88 10.82 12.14
N PHE A 91 -1.69 11.84 11.87
CA PHE A 91 -1.24 13.14 11.39
C PHE A 91 -0.68 14.05 12.49
N ALA A 92 -0.84 13.67 13.77
CA ALA A 92 -0.20 14.29 14.91
C ALA A 92 1.04 13.52 15.38
N GLN A 93 1.13 12.22 15.06
CA GLN A 93 2.25 11.34 15.39
C GLN A 93 3.38 11.41 14.37
N ALA A 94 3.05 11.61 13.10
CA ALA A 94 4.03 11.79 12.02
C ALA A 94 3.63 12.94 11.09
N GLN A 95 4.63 13.61 10.47
CA GLN A 95 4.36 14.57 9.40
C GLN A 95 4.03 13.81 8.12
N VAL A 96 2.74 13.75 7.78
CA VAL A 96 2.25 13.08 6.58
C VAL A 96 1.90 14.12 5.52
N VAL A 97 2.32 13.88 4.27
CA VAL A 97 2.03 14.75 3.13
C VAL A 97 1.54 13.95 1.93
N ASP A 98 0.82 14.60 1.02
CA ASP A 98 0.53 14.05 -0.32
C ASP A 98 1.58 14.60 -1.30
N ALA A 99 2.39 13.69 -1.85
CA ALA A 99 3.47 14.03 -2.78
C ALA A 99 3.00 14.17 -4.24
N GLY A 100 1.71 13.95 -4.52
CA GLY A 100 1.19 13.96 -5.89
C GLY A 100 1.36 12.61 -6.57
N ASP A 101 1.50 12.62 -7.89
CA ASP A 101 1.66 11.41 -8.70
C ASP A 101 3.04 11.39 -9.38
N MET A 102 3.65 10.19 -9.46
CA MET A 102 4.86 9.95 -10.25
C MET A 102 4.58 10.12 -11.74
N ALA A 103 5.55 10.65 -12.47
CA ALA A 103 5.48 10.82 -13.92
C ALA A 103 6.01 9.55 -14.60
N VAL A 104 5.11 8.71 -15.11
CA VAL A 104 5.47 7.43 -15.73
C VAL A 104 5.10 7.41 -17.22
N ASN A 105 5.93 6.75 -18.04
CA ASN A 105 5.59 6.50 -19.44
C ASN A 105 4.50 5.41 -19.52
N PRO A 106 3.28 5.71 -20.03
CA PRO A 106 2.20 4.73 -20.07
C PRO A 106 2.33 3.72 -21.23
N PHE A 107 3.35 3.83 -22.08
CA PHE A 107 3.53 3.03 -23.28
C PHE A 107 4.77 2.14 -23.25
N ASP A 108 5.64 2.29 -22.23
CA ASP A 108 6.82 1.46 -22.04
C ASP A 108 6.93 1.01 -20.59
N ILE A 109 6.69 -0.28 -20.36
CA ILE A 109 6.67 -0.86 -19.02
C ILE A 109 8.08 -0.89 -18.39
N GLY A 110 9.12 -1.10 -19.18
CA GLY A 110 10.50 -1.11 -18.70
C GLY A 110 10.92 0.28 -18.23
N GLU A 111 10.67 1.31 -19.06
CA GLU A 111 10.92 2.71 -18.70
C GLU A 111 10.09 3.13 -17.47
N ALA A 112 8.83 2.68 -17.39
CA ALA A 112 7.97 2.98 -16.25
C ALA A 112 8.53 2.37 -14.94
N ILE A 113 9.00 1.12 -14.97
CA ILE A 113 9.62 0.44 -13.81
C ILE A 113 10.87 1.22 -13.34
N GLU A 114 11.74 1.63 -14.27
CA GLU A 114 12.94 2.41 -13.95
C GLU A 114 12.58 3.78 -13.33
N ALA A 115 11.62 4.49 -13.92
CA ALA A 115 11.17 5.79 -13.44
C ALA A 115 10.54 5.70 -12.04
N ILE A 116 9.66 4.71 -11.79
CA ILE A 116 9.04 4.49 -10.48
C ILE A 116 10.12 4.19 -9.42
N GLN A 117 11.10 3.33 -9.75
CA GLN A 117 12.19 3.01 -8.83
C GLN A 117 13.00 4.27 -8.48
N GLN A 118 13.33 5.10 -9.47
CA GLN A 118 14.09 6.33 -9.24
C GLN A 118 13.30 7.32 -8.38
N ASP A 119 12.03 7.59 -8.75
CA ASP A 119 11.15 8.49 -7.98
C ASP A 119 10.96 8.00 -6.54
N ALA A 120 10.78 6.69 -6.32
CA ALA A 120 10.64 6.11 -4.98
C ALA A 120 11.94 6.26 -4.17
N THR A 121 13.10 6.10 -4.82
CA THR A 121 14.40 6.32 -4.19
C THR A 121 14.56 7.78 -3.77
N ASP A 122 14.34 8.72 -4.68
CA ASP A 122 14.49 10.16 -4.44
C ASP A 122 13.52 10.64 -3.34
N LEU A 123 12.28 10.16 -3.38
CA LEU A 123 11.26 10.50 -2.37
C LEU A 123 11.59 9.98 -0.97
N THR A 124 12.46 8.99 -0.84
CA THR A 124 12.83 8.38 0.46
C THR A 124 14.23 8.72 0.94
N GLU A 125 15.01 9.52 0.21
CA GLU A 125 16.36 9.95 0.60
C GLU A 125 16.41 10.68 1.96
N ASP A 126 15.34 11.38 2.32
CA ASP A 126 15.19 12.08 3.60
C ASP A 126 14.80 11.16 4.78
N GLY A 127 14.74 9.85 4.58
CA GLY A 127 14.35 8.86 5.59
C GLY A 127 12.83 8.69 5.75
N SER A 128 12.02 9.33 4.90
CA SER A 128 10.56 9.12 4.91
C SER A 128 10.18 7.73 4.39
N SER A 129 8.97 7.26 4.75
CA SER A 129 8.36 6.06 4.20
C SER A 129 7.33 6.42 3.14
N LEU A 130 7.10 5.54 2.16
CA LEU A 130 6.04 5.71 1.17
C LEU A 130 4.80 4.91 1.53
N MET A 131 3.64 5.55 1.37
CA MET A 131 2.34 4.91 1.16
C MET A 131 1.96 5.15 -0.29
N THR A 132 2.16 4.16 -1.15
CA THR A 132 1.93 4.29 -2.58
C THR A 132 0.51 3.87 -2.94
N ILE A 133 -0.18 4.65 -3.77
CA ILE A 133 -1.49 4.31 -4.30
C ILE A 133 -1.33 4.06 -5.81
N GLY A 134 -1.43 2.81 -6.20
CA GLY A 134 -1.18 2.39 -7.56
C GLY A 134 -2.32 2.69 -8.53
N GLY A 135 -2.04 2.34 -9.58
CA GLY A 135 -1.94 1.60 -10.76
C GLY A 135 -2.12 0.09 -10.56
N ASP A 136 -1.66 -0.61 -11.56
CA ASP A 136 -1.64 -2.07 -11.53
C ASP A 136 -0.50 -2.62 -10.65
N HIS A 137 -0.51 -3.92 -10.36
CA HIS A 137 0.44 -4.55 -9.44
C HIS A 137 1.91 -4.60 -9.95
N THR A 138 2.17 -4.29 -11.23
CA THR A 138 3.54 -4.17 -11.77
C THR A 138 4.39 -3.20 -10.94
N ILE A 139 3.76 -2.17 -10.36
CA ILE A 139 4.47 -1.12 -9.61
C ILE A 139 5.13 -1.64 -8.32
N ALA A 140 4.70 -2.78 -7.78
CA ALA A 140 5.28 -3.34 -6.56
C ALA A 140 6.77 -3.69 -6.72
N LEU A 141 7.20 -4.16 -7.90
CA LEU A 141 8.61 -4.50 -8.13
C LEU A 141 9.56 -3.31 -7.94
N PRO A 142 9.40 -2.17 -8.65
CA PRO A 142 10.29 -1.02 -8.45
C PRO A 142 10.20 -0.41 -7.05
N LEU A 143 9.05 -0.46 -6.40
CA LEU A 143 8.88 0.01 -5.02
C LEU A 143 9.61 -0.90 -4.02
N LEU A 144 9.58 -2.22 -4.20
CA LEU A 144 10.34 -3.20 -3.41
C LEU A 144 11.85 -3.02 -3.60
N ARG A 145 12.32 -2.74 -4.82
CA ARG A 145 13.74 -2.43 -5.08
C ARG A 145 14.20 -1.21 -4.25
N ALA A 146 13.42 -0.13 -4.27
CA ALA A 146 13.72 1.07 -3.50
C ALA A 146 13.66 0.80 -1.98
N ALA A 147 12.66 0.05 -1.50
CA ALA A 147 12.50 -0.27 -0.09
C ALA A 147 13.64 -1.16 0.44
N SER A 148 14.03 -2.22 -0.29
CA SER A 148 15.14 -3.10 0.07
C SER A 148 16.49 -2.36 0.04
N ALA A 149 16.73 -1.54 -0.98
CA ALA A 149 17.93 -0.73 -1.05
C ALA A 149 18.06 0.25 0.14
N ARG A 150 16.96 0.88 0.54
CA ARG A 150 16.91 1.78 1.70
C ARG A 150 17.09 1.02 3.03
N ALA A 151 16.49 -0.16 3.17
CA ALA A 151 16.67 -1.01 4.35
C ALA A 151 18.11 -1.55 4.46
N GLY A 152 18.84 -1.63 3.34
CA GLY A 152 20.18 -2.22 3.27
C GLY A 152 20.19 -3.75 3.37
N GLU A 153 19.03 -4.37 3.32
CA GLU A 153 18.82 -5.82 3.39
C GLU A 153 17.51 -6.21 2.68
N PRO A 154 17.34 -7.51 2.31
CA PRO A 154 16.07 -8.00 1.80
C PRO A 154 14.94 -7.77 2.80
N VAL A 155 13.76 -7.36 2.29
CA VAL A 155 12.60 -7.07 3.13
C VAL A 155 11.65 -8.27 3.25
N ALA A 156 10.98 -8.39 4.38
CA ALA A 156 9.80 -9.25 4.52
C ALA A 156 8.67 -8.70 3.66
N LEU A 157 7.79 -9.57 3.16
CA LEU A 157 6.63 -9.19 2.35
C LEU A 157 5.35 -9.80 2.90
N LEU A 158 4.35 -8.96 3.11
CA LEU A 158 2.95 -9.39 3.16
C LEU A 158 2.23 -8.91 1.91
N HIS A 159 1.83 -9.85 1.09
CA HIS A 159 1.08 -9.64 -0.13
C HIS A 159 -0.37 -10.08 0.07
N PHE A 160 -1.27 -9.10 0.11
CA PHE A 160 -2.73 -9.32 0.22
C PHE A 160 -3.33 -9.29 -1.18
N ASP A 161 -3.87 -10.43 -1.64
CA ASP A 161 -4.32 -10.59 -3.02
C ASP A 161 -5.22 -11.83 -3.18
N ALA A 162 -6.08 -11.81 -4.18
CA ALA A 162 -6.76 -13.01 -4.65
C ALA A 162 -5.85 -13.96 -5.42
N HIS A 163 -4.74 -13.43 -5.96
CA HIS A 163 -3.80 -14.06 -6.86
C HIS A 163 -2.43 -14.33 -6.19
N LEU A 164 -1.49 -14.88 -6.96
CA LEU A 164 -0.12 -15.11 -6.50
C LEU A 164 0.87 -14.06 -7.03
N ASP A 165 0.66 -13.56 -8.23
CA ASP A 165 1.50 -12.59 -8.94
C ASP A 165 2.98 -12.98 -9.02
N THR A 166 3.18 -14.29 -9.18
CA THR A 166 4.48 -14.97 -9.26
C THR A 166 4.68 -15.71 -10.58
N TRP A 167 3.94 -15.34 -11.63
CA TRP A 167 4.18 -15.92 -12.95
C TRP A 167 5.58 -15.59 -13.44
N ASP A 168 6.15 -16.53 -14.20
CA ASP A 168 7.43 -16.30 -14.85
C ASP A 168 7.29 -15.35 -16.05
N THR A 169 6.33 -15.63 -16.93
CA THR A 169 5.97 -14.76 -18.05
C THR A 169 4.48 -14.86 -18.33
N TYR A 170 3.93 -13.81 -18.94
CA TYR A 170 2.59 -13.83 -19.50
C TYR A 170 2.65 -13.35 -20.95
N PHE A 171 2.22 -14.19 -21.92
CA PHE A 171 2.42 -13.98 -23.36
C PHE A 171 3.88 -13.64 -23.75
N GLY A 172 4.85 -14.17 -23.01
CA GLY A 172 6.28 -13.92 -23.22
C GLY A 172 6.80 -12.62 -22.63
N ALA A 173 5.94 -11.83 -21.95
CA ALA A 173 6.37 -10.64 -21.23
C ALA A 173 6.80 -11.03 -19.80
N GLU A 174 7.98 -10.57 -19.40
CA GLU A 174 8.55 -10.79 -18.06
C GLU A 174 7.97 -9.84 -17.02
N TYR A 175 7.49 -8.67 -17.46
CA TYR A 175 6.90 -7.64 -16.62
C TYR A 175 5.42 -7.48 -16.94
N THR A 176 4.57 -7.86 -16.02
CA THR A 176 3.11 -7.66 -16.02
C THR A 176 2.65 -7.54 -14.58
N HIS A 177 1.37 -7.21 -14.35
CA HIS A 177 0.84 -7.18 -13.00
C HIS A 177 0.89 -8.55 -12.28
N GLY A 178 0.95 -9.67 -13.02
CA GLY A 178 1.03 -11.03 -12.48
C GLY A 178 2.46 -11.56 -12.25
N THR A 179 3.52 -10.74 -12.32
CA THR A 179 4.91 -11.21 -12.28
C THR A 179 5.81 -10.53 -11.24
N PRO A 180 5.40 -9.46 -10.53
CA PRO A 180 6.33 -8.61 -9.77
C PRO A 180 7.04 -9.37 -8.65
N PHE A 181 6.36 -10.24 -7.94
CA PHE A 181 6.96 -10.92 -6.78
C PHE A 181 7.93 -12.03 -7.17
N ARG A 182 7.72 -12.66 -8.31
CA ARG A 182 8.73 -13.57 -8.86
C ARG A 182 10.02 -12.83 -9.19
N ARG A 183 9.92 -11.70 -9.88
CA ARG A 183 11.10 -10.86 -10.17
C ARG A 183 11.79 -10.42 -8.89
N ALA A 184 11.02 -10.00 -7.88
CA ALA A 184 11.58 -9.59 -6.59
C ALA A 184 12.33 -10.71 -5.86
N VAL A 185 11.83 -11.95 -5.89
CA VAL A 185 12.55 -13.12 -5.35
C VAL A 185 13.83 -13.41 -6.15
N GLU A 186 13.76 -13.40 -7.47
CA GLU A 186 14.91 -13.67 -8.34
C GLU A 186 16.02 -12.62 -8.20
N GLU A 187 15.67 -11.38 -7.90
CA GLU A 187 16.60 -10.28 -7.62
C GLU A 187 17.17 -10.33 -6.19
N GLY A 188 16.66 -11.18 -5.32
CA GLY A 188 17.11 -11.33 -3.94
C GLY A 188 16.79 -10.13 -3.03
N ILE A 189 15.76 -9.34 -3.39
CA ILE A 189 15.31 -8.17 -2.61
C ILE A 189 14.25 -8.52 -1.56
N LEU A 190 13.76 -9.78 -1.55
CA LEU A 190 12.85 -10.32 -0.55
C LEU A 190 13.56 -11.35 0.35
N ASP A 191 13.27 -11.29 1.66
CA ASP A 191 13.66 -12.35 2.59
C ASP A 191 12.70 -13.53 2.45
N THR A 192 13.12 -14.58 1.73
CA THR A 192 12.29 -15.74 1.40
C THR A 192 11.83 -16.56 2.63
N GLU A 193 12.36 -16.30 3.82
CA GLU A 193 11.86 -16.90 5.06
C GLU A 193 10.66 -16.13 5.64
N ALA A 194 10.42 -14.90 5.16
CA ALA A 194 9.44 -13.96 5.73
C ALA A 194 8.49 -13.37 4.70
N ILE A 195 8.13 -14.12 3.66
CA ILE A 195 7.19 -13.70 2.62
C ILE A 195 5.90 -14.51 2.67
N SER A 196 4.75 -13.87 2.49
CA SER A 196 3.44 -14.53 2.55
C SER A 196 2.42 -13.90 1.61
N HIS A 197 1.62 -14.75 0.97
CA HIS A 197 0.35 -14.37 0.33
C HIS A 197 -0.79 -14.53 1.32
N VAL A 198 -1.71 -13.59 1.33
CA VAL A 198 -2.91 -13.58 2.19
C VAL A 198 -4.14 -13.27 1.36
N GLY A 199 -5.13 -14.18 1.37
CA GLY A 199 -6.39 -14.00 0.64
C GLY A 199 -6.48 -14.76 -0.67
N THR A 200 -5.43 -15.44 -1.08
CA THR A 200 -5.35 -16.19 -2.34
C THR A 200 -6.49 -17.18 -2.48
N ARG A 201 -7.15 -17.17 -3.65
CA ARG A 201 -8.31 -18.04 -3.93
C ARG A 201 -8.61 -18.25 -5.42
N GLY A 202 -8.06 -17.42 -6.29
CA GLY A 202 -8.28 -17.51 -7.72
C GLY A 202 -7.91 -18.88 -8.28
N PRO A 203 -8.58 -19.37 -9.34
CA PRO A 203 -8.18 -20.57 -10.03
C PRO A 203 -6.81 -20.37 -10.70
N LEU A 204 -5.98 -21.39 -10.62
CA LEU A 204 -4.62 -21.40 -11.14
C LEU A 204 -4.55 -22.23 -12.44
N TYR A 205 -3.50 -22.04 -13.24
CA TYR A 205 -3.26 -22.87 -14.42
C TYR A 205 -2.94 -24.32 -14.05
N GLY A 206 -2.38 -24.55 -12.85
CA GLY A 206 -2.12 -25.87 -12.33
C GLY A 206 -1.51 -25.86 -10.93
N LYS A 207 -1.41 -27.04 -10.34
CA LYS A 207 -0.76 -27.21 -9.03
C LYS A 207 0.70 -26.72 -9.01
N LYS A 208 1.33 -26.69 -10.19
CA LYS A 208 2.70 -26.19 -10.34
C LYS A 208 2.86 -24.75 -9.85
N ASP A 209 1.86 -23.90 -9.98
CA ASP A 209 1.93 -22.51 -9.54
C ASP A 209 2.12 -22.41 -8.02
N LEU A 210 1.36 -23.23 -7.25
CA LEU A 210 1.56 -23.34 -5.79
C LEU A 210 2.88 -23.99 -5.40
N ASP A 211 3.29 -25.05 -6.15
CA ASP A 211 4.55 -25.72 -5.89
C ASP A 211 5.75 -24.80 -6.16
N ASP A 212 5.63 -23.88 -7.13
CA ASP A 212 6.63 -22.86 -7.44
C ASP A 212 6.72 -21.82 -6.31
N ASP A 213 5.59 -21.33 -5.81
CA ASP A 213 5.54 -20.36 -4.72
C ASP A 213 6.14 -20.92 -3.42
N HIS A 214 5.79 -22.14 -3.07
CA HIS A 214 6.42 -22.81 -1.91
C HIS A 214 7.93 -22.96 -2.08
N ARG A 215 8.43 -23.21 -3.30
CA ARG A 215 9.89 -23.27 -3.56
C ARG A 215 10.56 -21.90 -3.49
N MET A 216 9.86 -20.84 -3.82
CA MET A 216 10.32 -19.46 -3.65
C MET A 216 10.26 -18.99 -2.19
N GLY A 217 9.63 -19.76 -1.30
CA GLY A 217 9.56 -19.47 0.13
C GLY A 217 8.25 -18.86 0.60
N PHE A 218 7.25 -18.66 -0.28
CA PHE A 218 5.98 -18.07 0.13
C PHE A 218 5.19 -18.98 1.09
N GLY A 219 4.75 -18.40 2.21
CA GLY A 219 3.64 -18.87 2.98
C GLY A 219 2.33 -18.49 2.29
N ILE A 220 1.35 -19.39 2.25
CA ILE A 220 0.08 -19.12 1.59
C ILE A 220 -1.04 -19.25 2.62
N VAL A 221 -1.73 -18.12 2.88
CA VAL A 221 -2.93 -18.03 3.70
C VAL A 221 -4.10 -17.74 2.77
N THR A 222 -4.94 -18.72 2.51
CA THR A 222 -6.09 -18.56 1.62
C THR A 222 -7.20 -17.74 2.29
N SER A 223 -8.14 -17.18 1.50
CA SER A 223 -9.34 -16.55 2.07
C SER A 223 -10.16 -17.53 2.92
N SER A 224 -10.15 -18.84 2.57
CA SER A 224 -10.78 -19.89 3.36
C SER A 224 -10.08 -20.15 4.69
N ASP A 225 -8.76 -19.95 4.77
CA ASP A 225 -8.03 -20.07 6.03
C ASP A 225 -8.36 -18.91 6.97
N VAL A 226 -8.45 -17.67 6.44
CA VAL A 226 -8.90 -16.51 7.21
C VAL A 226 -10.29 -16.76 7.82
N PHE A 227 -11.22 -17.28 7.01
CA PHE A 227 -12.58 -17.61 7.50
C PHE A 227 -12.59 -18.71 8.56
N ARG A 228 -11.77 -19.76 8.40
CA ARG A 228 -11.81 -20.95 9.28
C ARG A 228 -11.04 -20.74 10.58
N GLN A 229 -9.90 -20.09 10.52
CA GLN A 229 -9.01 -19.90 11.67
C GLN A 229 -9.36 -18.61 12.45
N GLY A 230 -9.89 -17.60 11.75
CA GLY A 230 -10.18 -16.29 12.31
C GLY A 230 -8.98 -15.34 12.26
N VAL A 231 -9.27 -14.06 12.40
CA VAL A 231 -8.29 -12.97 12.22
C VAL A 231 -7.13 -13.07 13.21
N ASP A 232 -7.41 -13.33 14.48
CA ASP A 232 -6.37 -13.34 15.54
C ASP A 232 -5.31 -14.39 15.27
N GLU A 233 -5.71 -15.62 14.92
CA GLU A 233 -4.79 -16.72 14.61
C GLU A 233 -3.94 -16.39 13.36
N ILE A 234 -4.54 -15.80 12.33
CA ILE A 234 -3.81 -15.38 11.13
C ILE A 234 -2.79 -14.28 11.48
N VAL A 235 -3.17 -13.31 12.28
CA VAL A 235 -2.26 -12.24 12.73
C VAL A 235 -1.06 -12.83 13.48
N ASP A 236 -1.27 -13.76 14.39
CA ASP A 236 -0.20 -14.40 15.16
C ASP A 236 0.78 -15.15 14.25
N GLN A 237 0.28 -15.93 13.28
CA GLN A 237 1.10 -16.63 12.29
C GLN A 237 1.93 -15.68 11.44
N LEU A 238 1.33 -14.58 10.96
CA LEU A 238 2.02 -13.58 10.16
C LEU A 238 3.11 -12.87 10.96
N ARG A 239 2.80 -12.48 12.20
CA ARG A 239 3.78 -11.84 13.10
C ARG A 239 4.96 -12.76 13.43
N GLU A 240 4.71 -14.03 13.71
CA GLU A 240 5.76 -15.02 13.95
C GLU A 240 6.69 -15.14 12.74
N ARG A 241 6.12 -15.23 11.54
CA ARG A 241 6.88 -15.38 10.30
C ARG A 241 7.72 -14.16 9.96
N ILE A 242 7.20 -12.95 10.15
CA ILE A 242 7.90 -11.68 9.90
C ILE A 242 9.02 -11.47 10.94
N GLY A 243 8.72 -11.73 12.21
CA GLY A 243 9.64 -11.46 13.31
C GLY A 243 10.00 -9.98 13.41
N GLY A 244 11.29 -9.66 13.49
CA GLY A 244 11.79 -8.28 13.60
C GLY A 244 12.33 -7.68 12.29
N ARG A 245 12.00 -8.27 11.15
CA ARG A 245 12.50 -7.85 9.83
C ARG A 245 11.83 -6.56 9.34
N PRO A 246 12.51 -5.75 8.51
CA PRO A 246 11.85 -4.66 7.80
C PRO A 246 10.75 -5.23 6.90
N LEU A 247 9.53 -4.73 7.05
CA LEU A 247 8.34 -5.26 6.39
C LEU A 247 7.84 -4.32 5.29
N TYR A 248 7.63 -4.86 4.09
CA TYR A 248 6.85 -4.22 3.04
C TYR A 248 5.45 -4.86 2.96
N ILE A 249 4.41 -4.04 2.84
CA ILE A 249 3.03 -4.51 2.70
C ILE A 249 2.49 -4.08 1.34
N SER A 250 2.11 -5.05 0.52
CA SER A 250 1.45 -4.81 -0.77
C SER A 250 0.01 -5.32 -0.68
N VAL A 251 -0.94 -4.45 -1.04
CA VAL A 251 -2.37 -4.76 -0.98
C VAL A 251 -2.98 -4.58 -2.36
N ASP A 252 -3.27 -5.69 -3.03
CA ASP A 252 -4.22 -5.68 -4.13
C ASP A 252 -5.64 -5.57 -3.55
N ILE A 253 -6.42 -4.62 -4.05
CA ILE A 253 -7.76 -4.40 -3.54
C ILE A 253 -8.70 -5.57 -3.82
N ASP A 254 -8.36 -6.43 -4.79
CA ASP A 254 -9.13 -7.62 -5.13
C ASP A 254 -8.99 -8.77 -4.12
N VAL A 255 -8.10 -8.66 -3.13
CA VAL A 255 -8.12 -9.51 -1.93
C VAL A 255 -9.50 -9.51 -1.29
N LEU A 256 -10.20 -8.37 -1.37
CA LEU A 256 -11.58 -8.24 -0.91
C LEU A 256 -12.54 -8.98 -1.84
N ASP A 257 -13.62 -9.52 -1.25
CA ASP A 257 -14.72 -10.04 -2.06
C ASP A 257 -15.32 -8.93 -2.93
N PRO A 258 -15.74 -9.23 -4.17
CA PRO A 258 -16.40 -8.25 -5.05
C PRO A 258 -17.63 -7.55 -4.45
N ALA A 259 -18.21 -8.08 -3.38
CA ALA A 259 -19.27 -7.40 -2.62
C ALA A 259 -18.73 -6.19 -1.82
N HIS A 260 -17.42 -6.15 -1.53
CA HIS A 260 -16.73 -5.08 -0.80
C HIS A 260 -15.86 -4.20 -1.69
N ALA A 261 -15.33 -4.76 -2.79
CA ALA A 261 -14.48 -4.06 -3.74
C ALA A 261 -14.75 -4.51 -5.18
N PRO A 262 -15.87 -4.08 -5.80
CA PRO A 262 -16.18 -4.43 -7.18
C PRO A 262 -15.30 -3.73 -8.21
N GLY A 263 -14.65 -2.61 -7.85
CA GLY A 263 -13.88 -1.73 -8.73
C GLY A 263 -12.42 -2.17 -8.87
N THR A 264 -12.21 -3.36 -9.46
CA THR A 264 -10.88 -3.90 -9.73
C THR A 264 -10.81 -4.59 -11.09
N GLY A 265 -9.59 -4.90 -11.56
CA GLY A 265 -9.32 -5.49 -12.86
C GLY A 265 -9.65 -6.97 -12.94
N THR A 266 -9.30 -7.74 -11.93
CA THR A 266 -9.36 -9.22 -11.88
C THR A 266 -10.08 -9.72 -10.64
N PRO A 267 -11.39 -9.41 -10.47
CA PRO A 267 -12.15 -9.78 -9.28
C PRO A 267 -12.37 -11.30 -9.18
N GLU A 268 -12.16 -11.85 -7.99
CA GLU A 268 -12.42 -13.24 -7.65
C GLU A 268 -13.45 -13.35 -6.53
N ALA A 269 -14.40 -14.28 -6.65
CA ALA A 269 -15.42 -14.52 -5.64
C ALA A 269 -14.87 -15.23 -4.41
N GLY A 270 -15.50 -15.05 -3.24
CA GLY A 270 -15.11 -15.71 -2.00
C GLY A 270 -13.93 -15.05 -1.29
N GLY A 271 -13.75 -13.74 -1.49
CA GLY A 271 -12.73 -12.94 -0.84
C GLY A 271 -12.99 -12.67 0.64
N ILE A 272 -12.04 -12.05 1.30
CA ILE A 272 -12.21 -11.57 2.67
C ILE A 272 -13.07 -10.29 2.66
N THR A 273 -13.69 -10.00 3.80
CA THR A 273 -14.43 -8.75 3.97
C THR A 273 -13.49 -7.58 4.23
N SER A 274 -13.93 -6.35 3.95
CA SER A 274 -13.16 -5.15 4.32
C SER A 274 -12.86 -5.08 5.81
N ARG A 275 -13.76 -5.59 6.68
CA ARG A 275 -13.51 -5.67 8.12
C ARG A 275 -12.38 -6.63 8.45
N GLU A 276 -12.36 -7.83 7.89
CA GLU A 276 -11.29 -8.82 8.14
C GLU A 276 -9.94 -8.28 7.70
N LEU A 277 -9.84 -7.67 6.51
CA LEU A 277 -8.60 -7.03 6.05
C LEU A 277 -8.12 -5.96 7.03
N LEU A 278 -8.98 -5.03 7.42
CA LEU A 278 -8.62 -3.95 8.34
C LEU A 278 -8.19 -4.50 9.71
N GLU A 279 -8.86 -5.52 10.26
CA GLU A 279 -8.47 -6.14 11.53
C GLU A 279 -7.14 -6.88 11.43
N ILE A 280 -6.85 -7.57 10.31
CA ILE A 280 -5.54 -8.19 10.08
C ILE A 280 -4.45 -7.11 10.06
N LEU A 281 -4.63 -6.03 9.29
CA LEU A 281 -3.66 -4.93 9.22
C LEU A 281 -3.41 -4.32 10.62
N ARG A 282 -4.46 -4.02 11.38
CA ARG A 282 -4.37 -3.48 12.75
C ARG A 282 -3.61 -4.40 13.69
N GLY A 283 -3.77 -5.71 13.54
CA GLY A 283 -3.02 -6.72 14.28
C GLY A 283 -1.51 -6.70 14.02
N LEU A 284 -1.05 -6.06 12.93
CA LEU A 284 0.38 -5.89 12.61
C LEU A 284 1.03 -4.70 13.34
N ARG A 285 0.31 -4.01 14.22
CA ARG A 285 0.83 -2.87 14.97
C ARG A 285 2.15 -3.19 15.67
N GLY A 286 3.11 -2.26 15.56
CA GLY A 286 4.44 -2.38 16.15
C GLY A 286 5.48 -3.08 15.29
N LEU A 287 5.10 -3.69 14.14
CA LEU A 287 6.06 -4.17 13.15
C LEU A 287 6.73 -3.00 12.43
N ASP A 288 7.91 -3.25 11.87
CA ASP A 288 8.73 -2.23 11.21
C ASP A 288 8.33 -2.09 9.73
N ILE A 289 7.22 -1.42 9.46
CA ILE A 289 6.70 -1.21 8.11
C ILE A 289 7.54 -0.14 7.41
N VAL A 290 8.39 -0.56 6.48
CA VAL A 290 9.29 0.33 5.74
C VAL A 290 8.65 0.98 4.53
N GLY A 291 7.60 0.41 4.00
CA GLY A 291 6.80 0.94 2.89
C GLY A 291 5.56 0.11 2.66
N ALA A 292 4.60 0.67 1.95
CA ALA A 292 3.39 -0.05 1.56
C ALA A 292 2.84 0.49 0.24
N ASP A 293 2.16 -0.37 -0.50
CA ASP A 293 1.34 0.02 -1.64
C ASP A 293 -0.09 -0.54 -1.56
N LEU A 294 -0.97 0.11 -2.28
CA LEU A 294 -2.36 -0.28 -2.51
C LEU A 294 -2.64 -0.16 -4.01
N VAL A 295 -2.97 -1.26 -4.65
CA VAL A 295 -3.02 -1.37 -6.11
C VAL A 295 -4.35 -1.88 -6.64
N GLU A 296 -4.49 -1.89 -7.96
CA GLU A 296 -5.59 -2.47 -8.76
C GLU A 296 -6.97 -1.83 -8.54
N VAL A 297 -7.04 -0.64 -7.94
CA VAL A 297 -8.31 0.11 -7.88
C VAL A 297 -8.65 0.65 -9.26
N ALA A 298 -9.66 0.08 -9.90
CA ALA A 298 -10.15 0.44 -11.23
C ALA A 298 -11.55 1.10 -11.16
N PRO A 299 -11.63 2.44 -11.08
CA PRO A 299 -12.87 3.17 -10.78
C PRO A 299 -14.02 2.94 -11.76
N ALA A 300 -13.71 2.60 -13.01
CA ALA A 300 -14.71 2.34 -14.04
C ALA A 300 -15.65 1.15 -13.70
N TYR A 301 -15.20 0.26 -12.83
CA TYR A 301 -15.96 -0.91 -12.37
C TYR A 301 -16.47 -0.75 -10.94
N ASP A 302 -16.15 0.36 -10.28
CA ASP A 302 -16.65 0.64 -8.93
C ASP A 302 -18.13 1.04 -8.95
N HIS A 303 -18.85 0.70 -7.89
CA HIS A 303 -20.25 1.06 -7.69
C HIS A 303 -20.40 1.82 -6.38
N ALA A 304 -20.98 3.01 -6.44
CA ALA A 304 -21.21 3.87 -5.28
C ALA A 304 -19.93 4.11 -4.43
N GLU A 305 -18.77 4.15 -5.06
CA GLU A 305 -17.45 4.36 -4.43
C GLU A 305 -17.09 3.29 -3.36
N LEU A 306 -17.69 2.10 -3.40
CA LEU A 306 -17.45 1.03 -2.42
C LEU A 306 -15.96 0.68 -2.34
N THR A 307 -15.32 0.48 -3.50
CA THR A 307 -13.90 0.15 -3.60
C THR A 307 -13.03 1.32 -3.16
N GLY A 308 -13.36 2.53 -3.61
CA GLY A 308 -12.64 3.74 -3.21
C GLY A 308 -12.68 3.98 -1.70
N VAL A 309 -13.83 3.75 -1.07
CA VAL A 309 -13.98 3.85 0.39
C VAL A 309 -13.16 2.77 1.10
N ALA A 310 -13.24 1.50 0.67
CA ALA A 310 -12.43 0.42 1.25
C ALA A 310 -10.92 0.73 1.13
N ALA A 311 -10.47 1.09 -0.07
CA ALA A 311 -9.09 1.43 -0.38
C ALA A 311 -8.57 2.61 0.46
N SER A 312 -9.39 3.66 0.61
CA SER A 312 -9.00 4.82 1.42
C SER A 312 -8.81 4.47 2.90
N HIS A 313 -9.60 3.55 3.45
CA HIS A 313 -9.44 3.08 4.82
C HIS A 313 -8.24 2.14 5.00
N VAL A 314 -7.95 1.29 4.02
CA VAL A 314 -6.73 0.45 4.00
C VAL A 314 -5.48 1.33 4.07
N ALA A 315 -5.37 2.30 3.16
CA ALA A 315 -4.24 3.24 3.17
C ALA A 315 -4.15 4.04 4.49
N TYR A 316 -5.30 4.42 5.08
CA TYR A 316 -5.34 5.14 6.36
C TYR A 316 -4.82 4.28 7.53
N ASP A 317 -5.22 3.00 7.60
CA ASP A 317 -4.71 2.11 8.64
C ASP A 317 -3.21 1.84 8.46
N LEU A 318 -2.72 1.64 7.23
CA LEU A 318 -1.28 1.51 6.95
C LEU A 318 -0.49 2.75 7.38
N ILE A 319 -0.96 3.96 7.05
CA ILE A 319 -0.37 5.22 7.52
C ILE A 319 -0.40 5.30 9.05
N SER A 320 -1.50 4.88 9.68
CA SER A 320 -1.63 4.88 11.15
C SER A 320 -0.61 3.96 11.80
N LEU A 321 -0.36 2.78 11.25
CA LEU A 321 0.63 1.83 11.76
C LEU A 321 2.07 2.38 11.60
N MET A 322 2.39 2.95 10.45
CA MET A 322 3.70 3.56 10.21
C MET A 322 3.95 4.75 11.14
N ALA A 323 2.94 5.61 11.34
CA ALA A 323 3.04 6.77 12.22
C ALA A 323 3.20 6.37 13.69
N ASP A 324 2.43 5.38 14.16
CA ASP A 324 2.53 4.83 15.52
C ASP A 324 3.90 4.21 15.81
N ARG A 325 4.46 3.45 14.86
CA ARG A 325 5.79 2.87 14.98
C ARG A 325 6.87 3.95 15.09
N ARG A 326 6.80 4.99 14.25
CA ARG A 326 7.74 6.13 14.30
C ARG A 326 7.65 6.86 15.64
N ALA A 327 6.44 7.16 16.14
CA ALA A 327 6.25 7.80 17.43
C ALA A 327 6.80 6.95 18.59
N THR A 328 6.61 5.63 18.55
CA THR A 328 7.13 4.69 19.55
C THR A 328 8.66 4.67 19.54
N ARG A 329 9.31 4.61 18.38
CA ARG A 329 10.78 4.65 18.25
C ARG A 329 11.36 5.98 18.74
N ALA A 330 10.75 7.10 18.38
CA ALA A 330 11.15 8.41 18.85
C ALA A 330 11.07 8.54 20.38
N ALA A 331 10.00 7.99 21.00
CA ALA A 331 9.84 7.96 22.45
C ALA A 331 10.89 7.07 23.15
N ALA A 332 11.36 6.02 22.47
CA ALA A 332 12.46 5.16 22.95
C ALA A 332 13.86 5.75 22.72
N GLY A 333 13.97 6.90 22.05
CA GLY A 333 15.25 7.54 21.71
C GLY A 333 16.01 6.84 20.59
N GLU A 334 15.34 6.02 19.79
CA GLU A 334 15.90 5.39 18.61
C GLU A 334 15.89 6.38 17.43
N GLU A 335 17.03 6.53 16.74
CA GLU A 335 17.06 7.31 15.51
C GLU A 335 16.10 6.70 14.46
N PRO A 336 15.47 7.55 13.60
CA PRO A 336 14.73 7.04 12.46
C PRO A 336 15.63 6.10 11.66
N GLY A 337 15.21 4.87 11.42
CA GLY A 337 15.99 3.89 10.67
C GLY A 337 16.42 4.48 9.33
N ARG A 338 17.71 4.33 9.02
CA ARG A 338 18.31 4.71 7.74
C ARG A 338 17.74 3.90 6.61
#